data_da3be716da49e547c62911ebe0687fa7
#
_entry.id   da3be716da49e547c62911ebe0687fa7
#
_cell.length_a   1.000
_cell.length_b   1.000
_cell.length_c   1.000
_cell.angle_alpha   90.00
_cell.angle_beta   90.00
_cell.angle_gamma   90.00
#
_symmetry.space_group_name_H-M   'P 1'
#
loop_
_entity.id
_entity.type
_entity.pdbx_description
1 polymer ?
#
loop_
_entity_poly.entity_id
_entity_poly.type
_entity_poly.pdbx_seq_one_letter_code
_entity_poly.pdbx_strand_id
1 'polypeptide(L)'
;MKAATFFKSSLPSLLLLLAGCANIPANYLASSVADGIRNQQDVDTAGVGIPSYLLMVDGLLVKSPRESGLLMAGARLYSTYATLFVKEKERKLVLSDQALEYARRAMCIEEPRFCTKESRAYPRFLELVRGISKRDHLPHLYTYATTWAAWIQVNSSRWSSLADVPKVQALLEAVVELDEDYDHGQAHVYLGVINAQLPPSMGGHPDVARAHFERAIELSKGHNLIAKVEYARTYARLVFDRDLHDRLLKEVLAANPRVNGLTLSNVIAQQQAHILLAESEEYFEE
;
A
#
# COMPACT_ATOMS: atom_id res chain seq x y z
N MET A 1 -11.57 -27.22 -77.63
CA MET A 1 -10.45 -27.70 -76.78
C MET A 1 -10.28 -26.67 -75.67
N LYS A 2 -10.76 -26.97 -74.52
CA LYS A 2 -10.40 -26.86 -73.10
C LYS A 2 -9.29 -25.87 -72.80
N ALA A 3 -9.64 -24.85 -71.99
CA ALA A 3 -8.75 -24.27 -71.02
C ALA A 3 -9.62 -23.95 -69.74
N ALA A 4 -9.30 -24.65 -68.72
CA ALA A 4 -10.00 -24.56 -67.39
C ALA A 4 -9.32 -23.53 -66.55
N THR A 5 -10.15 -22.68 -65.94
CA THR A 5 -9.87 -21.70 -64.90
C THR A 5 -9.49 -22.35 -63.60
N PHE A 6 -8.32 -21.95 -63.06
CA PHE A 6 -7.98 -22.16 -61.63
C PHE A 6 -8.07 -20.83 -60.89
N PHE A 7 -9.16 -20.65 -60.16
CA PHE A 7 -9.27 -19.63 -59.14
C PHE A 7 -9.41 -20.34 -57.80
N LYS A 8 -8.32 -20.54 -57.07
CA LYS A 8 -8.30 -21.10 -55.72
C LYS A 8 -7.94 -20.02 -54.72
N SER A 9 -8.93 -19.53 -54.03
CA SER A 9 -9.05 -19.29 -52.58
C SER A 9 -7.75 -18.96 -51.81
N SER A 10 -7.55 -17.66 -51.55
CA SER A 10 -6.61 -17.13 -50.57
C SER A 10 -7.30 -16.25 -49.49
N LEU A 11 -8.56 -16.56 -49.12
CA LEU A 11 -9.33 -15.74 -48.19
C LEU A 11 -9.43 -16.22 -46.74
N PRO A 12 -8.94 -17.38 -46.27
CA PRO A 12 -9.03 -17.71 -44.86
C PRO A 12 -7.86 -17.24 -43.96
N SER A 13 -6.71 -16.79 -44.54
CA SER A 13 -5.53 -16.44 -43.74
C SER A 13 -5.56 -15.04 -43.14
N LEU A 14 -6.42 -14.14 -43.59
CA LEU A 14 -6.49 -12.74 -43.06
C LEU A 14 -7.38 -12.60 -41.88
N LEU A 15 -8.27 -13.56 -41.58
CA LEU A 15 -9.17 -13.51 -40.41
C LEU A 15 -8.49 -13.97 -39.11
N LEU A 16 -7.35 -14.63 -39.15
CA LEU A 16 -6.64 -15.12 -37.97
C LEU A 16 -5.77 -14.05 -37.29
N LEU A 17 -5.50 -12.92 -37.94
CA LEU A 17 -4.68 -11.84 -37.37
C LEU A 17 -5.48 -10.83 -36.50
N LEU A 18 -6.80 -10.87 -36.53
CA LEU A 18 -7.67 -9.98 -35.70
C LEU A 18 -8.07 -10.55 -34.34
N ALA A 19 -7.74 -11.82 -34.07
CA ALA A 19 -8.07 -12.46 -32.78
C ALA A 19 -7.03 -12.23 -31.67
N GLY A 20 -5.93 -11.52 -31.96
CA GLY A 20 -4.79 -11.35 -31.05
C GLY A 20 -4.95 -10.35 -29.91
N CYS A 21 -5.99 -9.51 -29.91
CA CYS A 21 -6.13 -8.44 -28.91
C CYS A 21 -7.22 -8.69 -27.85
N ALA A 22 -7.82 -9.87 -27.80
CA ALA A 22 -9.06 -10.06 -27.02
C ALA A 22 -8.91 -10.65 -25.61
N ASN A 23 -7.70 -10.99 -25.15
CA ASN A 23 -7.51 -11.59 -23.82
C ASN A 23 -6.31 -10.99 -23.07
N ILE A 24 -6.34 -9.68 -22.81
CA ILE A 24 -5.48 -9.14 -21.72
C ILE A 24 -6.15 -9.56 -20.41
N PRO A 25 -5.49 -10.38 -19.57
CA PRO A 25 -6.06 -10.73 -18.26
C PRO A 25 -6.37 -9.45 -17.48
N ALA A 26 -7.55 -9.38 -16.87
CA ALA A 26 -7.98 -8.20 -16.09
C ALA A 26 -6.96 -7.84 -15.00
N ASN A 27 -6.28 -8.83 -14.43
CA ASN A 27 -5.20 -8.66 -13.47
C ASN A 27 -3.98 -7.94 -14.04
N TYR A 28 -3.60 -8.23 -15.30
CA TYR A 28 -2.49 -7.56 -15.96
C TYR A 28 -2.81 -6.08 -16.20
N LEU A 29 -4.02 -5.75 -16.63
CA LEU A 29 -4.44 -4.37 -16.79
C LEU A 29 -4.44 -3.62 -15.46
N ALA A 30 -5.00 -4.23 -14.40
CA ALA A 30 -5.05 -3.63 -13.08
C ALA A 30 -3.65 -3.39 -12.50
N SER A 31 -2.71 -4.34 -12.65
CA SER A 31 -1.32 -4.16 -12.22
C SER A 31 -0.61 -3.07 -13.02
N SER A 32 -0.77 -3.04 -14.33
CA SER A 32 -0.16 -2.01 -15.19
C SER A 32 -0.61 -0.59 -14.85
N VAL A 33 -1.90 -0.42 -14.51
CA VAL A 33 -2.44 0.86 -14.04
C VAL A 33 -1.84 1.23 -12.69
N ALA A 34 -1.77 0.28 -11.75
CA ALA A 34 -1.16 0.52 -10.44
C ALA A 34 0.31 0.94 -10.56
N ASP A 35 1.07 0.29 -11.46
CA ASP A 35 2.47 0.64 -11.73
C ASP A 35 2.58 2.03 -12.38
N GLY A 36 1.69 2.38 -13.30
CA GLY A 36 1.61 3.71 -13.90
C GLY A 36 1.37 4.79 -12.85
N ILE A 37 0.46 4.56 -11.90
CA ILE A 37 0.18 5.46 -10.77
C ILE A 37 1.40 5.59 -9.85
N ARG A 38 2.03 4.47 -9.46
CA ARG A 38 3.20 4.47 -8.57
C ARG A 38 4.40 5.22 -9.17
N ASN A 39 4.52 5.24 -10.49
CA ASN A 39 5.59 5.93 -11.20
C ASN A 39 5.22 7.35 -11.68
N GLN A 40 4.01 7.83 -11.36
CA GLN A 40 3.57 9.18 -11.71
C GLN A 40 4.29 10.24 -10.87
N GLN A 41 4.80 11.30 -11.52
CA GLN A 41 5.42 12.44 -10.84
C GLN A 41 4.44 13.55 -10.50
N ASP A 42 3.43 13.71 -11.35
CA ASP A 42 2.39 14.71 -11.15
C ASP A 42 1.32 14.14 -10.22
N VAL A 43 1.34 14.62 -8.97
CA VAL A 43 0.42 14.20 -7.90
C VAL A 43 -1.02 14.53 -8.28
N ASP A 44 -1.26 15.67 -8.95
CA ASP A 44 -2.60 16.08 -9.37
C ASP A 44 -3.15 15.14 -10.45
N THR A 45 -2.33 14.78 -11.44
CA THR A 45 -2.71 13.77 -12.46
C THR A 45 -3.07 12.43 -11.80
N ALA A 46 -2.30 11.97 -10.81
CA ALA A 46 -2.65 10.77 -10.06
C ALA A 46 -4.00 10.91 -9.33
N GLY A 47 -4.18 12.04 -8.62
CA GLY A 47 -5.40 12.31 -7.84
C GLY A 47 -6.67 12.39 -8.70
N VAL A 48 -6.60 13.00 -9.88
CA VAL A 48 -7.73 13.10 -10.83
C VAL A 48 -7.98 11.77 -11.55
N GLY A 49 -6.92 11.02 -11.87
CA GLY A 49 -7.01 9.77 -12.62
C GLY A 49 -7.53 8.58 -11.80
N ILE A 50 -7.10 8.43 -10.55
CA ILE A 50 -7.45 7.27 -9.70
C ILE A 50 -8.96 6.98 -9.64
N PRO A 51 -9.88 7.95 -9.49
CA PRO A 51 -11.32 7.67 -9.43
C PRO A 51 -11.88 6.87 -10.61
N SER A 52 -11.37 7.11 -11.83
CA SER A 52 -11.79 6.35 -13.01
C SER A 52 -11.39 4.87 -12.91
N TYR A 53 -10.23 4.61 -12.33
CA TYR A 53 -9.75 3.23 -12.10
C TYR A 53 -10.49 2.53 -10.96
N LEU A 54 -10.93 3.26 -9.93
CA LEU A 54 -11.80 2.71 -8.88
C LEU A 54 -13.10 2.17 -9.51
N LEU A 55 -13.77 2.97 -10.34
CA LEU A 55 -14.97 2.55 -11.04
C LEU A 55 -14.74 1.37 -11.98
N MET A 56 -13.60 1.34 -12.66
CA MET A 56 -13.22 0.22 -13.52
C MET A 56 -13.05 -1.08 -12.71
N VAL A 57 -12.32 -1.03 -11.59
CA VAL A 57 -12.11 -2.19 -10.71
C VAL A 57 -13.45 -2.69 -10.16
N ASP A 58 -14.32 -1.79 -9.70
CA ASP A 58 -15.65 -2.13 -9.20
C ASP A 58 -16.47 -2.84 -10.29
N GLY A 59 -16.47 -2.29 -11.51
CA GLY A 59 -17.17 -2.89 -12.65
C GLY A 59 -16.64 -4.29 -13.01
N LEU A 60 -15.35 -4.52 -12.93
CA LEU A 60 -14.73 -5.83 -13.12
C LEU A 60 -15.09 -6.80 -12.00
N LEU A 61 -15.12 -6.34 -10.75
CA LEU A 61 -15.49 -7.14 -9.59
C LEU A 61 -16.99 -7.53 -9.57
N VAL A 62 -17.87 -6.77 -10.23
CA VAL A 62 -19.27 -7.20 -10.46
C VAL A 62 -19.32 -8.49 -11.28
N LYS A 63 -18.44 -8.63 -12.29
CA LYS A 63 -18.39 -9.81 -13.17
C LYS A 63 -17.55 -10.95 -12.56
N SER A 64 -16.51 -10.60 -11.81
CA SER A 64 -15.54 -11.54 -11.25
C SER A 64 -15.31 -11.29 -9.74
N PRO A 65 -16.34 -11.52 -8.89
CA PRO A 65 -16.33 -11.07 -7.50
C PRO A 65 -15.31 -11.79 -6.59
N ARG A 66 -14.71 -12.88 -7.08
CA ARG A 66 -13.71 -13.68 -6.36
C ARG A 66 -12.33 -13.60 -7.00
N GLU A 67 -12.11 -12.64 -7.88
CA GLU A 67 -10.79 -12.44 -8.51
C GLU A 67 -9.87 -11.73 -7.52
N SER A 68 -8.96 -12.49 -6.89
CA SER A 68 -8.11 -12.02 -5.79
C SER A 68 -7.21 -10.86 -6.20
N GLY A 69 -6.64 -10.90 -7.40
CA GLY A 69 -5.80 -9.82 -7.93
C GLY A 69 -6.55 -8.50 -8.08
N LEU A 70 -7.81 -8.54 -8.57
CA LEU A 70 -8.66 -7.35 -8.67
C LEU A 70 -9.03 -6.80 -7.30
N LEU A 71 -9.32 -7.67 -6.34
CA LEU A 71 -9.61 -7.27 -4.96
C LEU A 71 -8.40 -6.58 -4.32
N MET A 72 -7.18 -7.11 -4.50
CA MET A 72 -5.96 -6.47 -4.00
C MET A 72 -5.70 -5.12 -4.69
N ALA A 73 -5.89 -5.05 -6.01
CA ALA A 73 -5.73 -3.79 -6.74
C ALA A 73 -6.72 -2.73 -6.25
N GLY A 74 -8.00 -3.11 -6.09
CA GLY A 74 -9.04 -2.26 -5.52
C GLY A 74 -8.69 -1.78 -4.11
N ALA A 75 -8.29 -2.70 -3.23
CA ALA A 75 -7.89 -2.37 -1.86
C ALA A 75 -6.80 -1.30 -1.81
N ARG A 76 -5.74 -1.47 -2.60
CA ARG A 76 -4.62 -0.51 -2.67
C ARG A 76 -5.05 0.83 -3.25
N LEU A 77 -5.80 0.83 -4.35
CA LEU A 77 -6.26 2.07 -5.00
C LEU A 77 -7.21 2.87 -4.10
N TYR A 78 -8.22 2.22 -3.51
CA TYR A 78 -9.15 2.85 -2.58
C TYR A 78 -8.45 3.40 -1.35
N SER A 79 -7.52 2.63 -0.76
CA SER A 79 -6.72 3.05 0.39
C SER A 79 -5.85 4.27 0.06
N THR A 80 -5.10 4.22 -1.05
CA THR A 80 -4.25 5.32 -1.51
C THR A 80 -5.08 6.58 -1.77
N TYR A 81 -6.21 6.44 -2.49
CA TYR A 81 -7.07 7.57 -2.80
C TYR A 81 -7.68 8.20 -1.54
N ALA A 82 -8.19 7.38 -0.62
CA ALA A 82 -8.79 7.86 0.62
C ALA A 82 -7.77 8.60 1.50
N THR A 83 -6.54 8.11 1.58
CA THR A 83 -5.52 8.68 2.48
C THR A 83 -4.83 9.92 1.90
N LEU A 84 -4.53 9.93 0.61
CA LEU A 84 -3.69 10.97 0.01
C LEU A 84 -4.49 12.09 -0.68
N PHE A 85 -5.66 11.80 -1.24
CA PHE A 85 -6.35 12.74 -2.14
C PHE A 85 -7.71 13.22 -1.63
N VAL A 86 -8.34 12.52 -0.71
CA VAL A 86 -9.64 12.92 -0.16
C VAL A 86 -9.44 13.76 1.09
N LYS A 87 -10.11 14.91 1.18
CA LYS A 87 -10.08 15.81 2.35
C LYS A 87 -11.27 15.62 3.27
N GLU A 88 -12.45 15.33 2.70
CA GLU A 88 -13.71 15.21 3.42
C GLU A 88 -13.72 13.93 4.26
N LYS A 89 -13.93 14.09 5.57
CA LYS A 89 -13.84 13.01 6.57
C LYS A 89 -14.81 11.86 6.27
N GLU A 90 -16.06 12.17 5.99
CA GLU A 90 -17.10 11.17 5.71
C GLU A 90 -16.78 10.35 4.48
N ARG A 91 -16.26 11.00 3.45
CA ARG A 91 -15.84 10.33 2.22
C ARG A 91 -14.61 9.44 2.45
N LYS A 92 -13.62 9.91 3.25
CA LYS A 92 -12.49 9.07 3.68
C LYS A 92 -12.95 7.79 4.35
N LEU A 93 -13.91 7.88 5.26
CA LEU A 93 -14.44 6.72 5.98
C LEU A 93 -15.04 5.69 5.01
N VAL A 94 -15.93 6.12 4.11
CA VAL A 94 -16.58 5.22 3.13
C VAL A 94 -15.54 4.53 2.24
N LEU A 95 -14.57 5.28 1.72
CA LEU A 95 -13.56 4.72 0.81
C LEU A 95 -12.58 3.80 1.53
N SER A 96 -12.23 4.12 2.78
CA SER A 96 -11.37 3.24 3.59
C SER A 96 -12.08 1.96 4.01
N ASP A 97 -13.38 2.01 4.30
CA ASP A 97 -14.19 0.81 4.56
C ASP A 97 -14.24 -0.11 3.34
N GLN A 98 -14.43 0.46 2.14
CA GLN A 98 -14.40 -0.29 0.88
C GLN A 98 -13.02 -0.92 0.63
N ALA A 99 -11.93 -0.17 0.88
CA ALA A 99 -10.58 -0.68 0.75
C ALA A 99 -10.34 -1.90 1.64
N LEU A 100 -10.69 -1.79 2.93
CA LEU A 100 -10.49 -2.87 3.91
C LEU A 100 -11.36 -4.09 3.57
N GLU A 101 -12.59 -3.89 3.09
CA GLU A 101 -13.46 -4.99 2.66
C GLU A 101 -12.85 -5.76 1.49
N TYR A 102 -12.28 -5.06 0.50
CA TYR A 102 -11.60 -5.70 -0.62
C TYR A 102 -10.35 -6.47 -0.17
N ALA A 103 -9.52 -5.86 0.69
CA ALA A 103 -8.33 -6.53 1.23
C ALA A 103 -8.70 -7.79 2.03
N ARG A 104 -9.74 -7.70 2.87
CA ARG A 104 -10.24 -8.83 3.64
C ARG A 104 -10.76 -9.94 2.74
N ARG A 105 -11.53 -9.63 1.70
CA ARG A 105 -12.02 -10.61 0.73
C ARG A 105 -10.87 -11.29 -0.02
N ALA A 106 -9.86 -10.55 -0.44
CA ALA A 106 -8.68 -11.12 -1.07
C ALA A 106 -7.95 -12.09 -0.15
N MET A 107 -7.72 -11.70 1.11
CA MET A 107 -7.12 -12.56 2.12
C MET A 107 -7.95 -13.82 2.41
N CYS A 108 -9.28 -13.69 2.41
CA CYS A 108 -10.19 -14.81 2.62
C CYS A 108 -10.19 -15.84 1.49
N ILE A 109 -9.95 -15.42 0.27
CA ILE A 109 -9.84 -16.32 -0.88
C ILE A 109 -8.55 -17.12 -0.79
N GLU A 110 -7.47 -16.48 -0.39
CA GLU A 110 -6.16 -17.09 -0.24
C GLU A 110 -6.07 -17.97 1.00
N GLU A 111 -6.56 -17.48 2.14
CA GLU A 111 -6.54 -18.19 3.42
C GLU A 111 -7.92 -18.09 4.12
N PRO A 112 -8.84 -19.01 3.82
CA PRO A 112 -10.23 -18.97 4.31
C PRO A 112 -10.35 -18.95 5.84
N ARG A 113 -9.33 -19.44 6.56
CA ARG A 113 -9.34 -19.47 8.04
C ARG A 113 -9.39 -18.06 8.67
N PHE A 114 -8.96 -17.01 7.95
CA PHE A 114 -9.07 -15.62 8.41
C PHE A 114 -10.51 -15.08 8.42
N CYS A 115 -11.46 -15.79 7.84
CA CYS A 115 -12.84 -15.33 7.65
C CYS A 115 -13.87 -15.98 8.55
N THR A 116 -13.43 -16.74 9.51
CA THR A 116 -14.29 -17.35 10.52
C THR A 116 -14.60 -16.31 11.64
N LYS A 117 -15.65 -16.57 12.43
CA LYS A 117 -15.96 -15.73 13.60
C LYS A 117 -14.86 -15.82 14.66
N GLU A 118 -14.27 -16.98 14.81
CA GLU A 118 -13.22 -17.31 15.77
C GLU A 118 -11.93 -16.52 15.47
N SER A 119 -11.62 -16.27 14.19
CA SER A 119 -10.45 -15.49 13.77
C SER A 119 -10.49 -14.01 14.20
N ARG A 120 -11.65 -13.52 14.66
CA ARG A 120 -11.77 -12.14 15.17
C ARG A 120 -11.11 -11.96 16.53
N ALA A 121 -11.05 -13.02 17.37
CA ALA A 121 -10.36 -12.98 18.64
C ALA A 121 -8.85 -12.94 18.45
N TYR A 122 -8.16 -12.04 19.14
CA TYR A 122 -6.72 -11.81 18.93
C TYR A 122 -5.86 -13.06 19.11
N PRO A 123 -6.04 -13.91 20.14
CA PRO A 123 -5.23 -15.13 20.28
C PRO A 123 -5.35 -16.07 19.06
N ARG A 124 -6.58 -16.26 18.57
CA ARG A 124 -6.80 -17.10 17.39
C ARG A 124 -6.26 -16.46 16.11
N PHE A 125 -6.43 -15.17 15.97
CA PHE A 125 -5.86 -14.41 14.86
C PHE A 125 -4.31 -14.55 14.81
N LEU A 126 -3.65 -14.39 15.95
CA LEU A 126 -2.21 -14.54 16.07
C LEU A 126 -1.71 -15.96 15.72
N GLU A 127 -2.44 -16.99 16.13
CA GLU A 127 -2.16 -18.38 15.72
C GLU A 127 -2.23 -18.55 14.20
N LEU A 128 -3.24 -17.96 13.56
CA LEU A 128 -3.39 -18.03 12.10
C LEU A 128 -2.25 -17.30 11.39
N VAL A 129 -1.88 -16.11 11.84
CA VAL A 129 -0.76 -15.35 11.28
C VAL A 129 0.54 -16.13 11.40
N ARG A 130 0.86 -16.68 12.58
CA ARG A 130 2.05 -17.51 12.81
C ARG A 130 2.07 -18.81 11.99
N GLY A 131 0.90 -19.28 11.56
CA GLY A 131 0.78 -20.44 10.69
C GLY A 131 1.05 -20.15 9.20
N ILE A 132 1.26 -18.89 8.82
CA ILE A 132 1.58 -18.52 7.44
C ILE A 132 3.09 -18.69 7.25
N SER A 133 3.48 -19.64 6.41
CA SER A 133 4.90 -19.92 6.09
C SER A 133 5.20 -19.86 4.59
N LYS A 134 4.17 -19.70 3.75
CA LYS A 134 4.33 -19.70 2.30
C LYS A 134 4.53 -18.28 1.78
N ARG A 135 5.59 -18.09 1.02
CA ARG A 135 5.90 -16.82 0.37
C ARG A 135 4.83 -16.36 -0.62
N ASP A 136 4.06 -17.29 -1.19
CA ASP A 136 2.97 -16.99 -2.12
C ASP A 136 1.82 -16.21 -1.46
N HIS A 137 1.66 -16.31 -0.13
CA HIS A 137 0.67 -15.55 0.64
C HIS A 137 1.11 -14.09 0.90
N LEU A 138 2.38 -13.76 0.66
CA LEU A 138 2.98 -12.48 1.02
C LEU A 138 2.25 -11.27 0.40
N PRO A 139 1.89 -11.25 -0.90
CA PRO A 139 1.16 -10.11 -1.48
C PRO A 139 -0.21 -9.86 -0.82
N HIS A 140 -0.91 -10.91 -0.42
CA HIS A 140 -2.22 -10.85 0.24
C HIS A 140 -2.08 -10.35 1.68
N LEU A 141 -1.12 -10.94 2.41
CA LEU A 141 -0.80 -10.55 3.78
C LEU A 141 -0.42 -9.07 3.88
N TYR A 142 0.51 -8.65 3.04
CA TYR A 142 0.97 -7.27 2.97
C TYR A 142 -0.17 -6.30 2.58
N THR A 143 -0.95 -6.63 1.55
CA THR A 143 -2.08 -5.77 1.14
C THR A 143 -3.11 -5.65 2.25
N TYR A 144 -3.42 -6.76 2.95
CA TYR A 144 -4.36 -6.74 4.07
C TYR A 144 -3.83 -5.91 5.24
N ALA A 145 -2.56 -6.11 5.63
CA ALA A 145 -1.93 -5.38 6.73
C ALA A 145 -1.89 -3.86 6.47
N THR A 146 -1.39 -3.45 5.30
CA THR A 146 -1.22 -2.02 4.98
C THR A 146 -2.55 -1.31 4.76
N THR A 147 -3.53 -1.97 4.13
CA THR A 147 -4.88 -1.41 3.99
C THR A 147 -5.58 -1.28 5.34
N TRP A 148 -5.40 -2.24 6.24
CA TRP A 148 -5.97 -2.18 7.59
C TRP A 148 -5.29 -1.09 8.44
N ALA A 149 -3.97 -0.92 8.33
CA ALA A 149 -3.25 0.19 8.95
C ALA A 149 -3.81 1.55 8.50
N ALA A 150 -3.99 1.74 7.20
CA ALA A 150 -4.58 2.96 6.64
C ALA A 150 -6.02 3.18 7.11
N TRP A 151 -6.81 2.12 7.20
CA TRP A 151 -8.17 2.18 7.75
C TRP A 151 -8.17 2.61 9.22
N ILE A 152 -7.27 2.06 10.05
CA ILE A 152 -7.11 2.46 11.46
C ILE A 152 -6.76 3.95 11.53
N GLN A 153 -5.85 4.43 10.72
CA GLN A 153 -5.45 5.84 10.68
C GLN A 153 -6.66 6.76 10.37
N VAL A 154 -7.46 6.42 9.36
CA VAL A 154 -8.67 7.17 9.01
C VAL A 154 -9.74 7.12 10.12
N ASN A 155 -9.82 6.00 10.84
CA ASN A 155 -10.79 5.74 11.90
C ASN A 155 -10.21 5.94 13.32
N SER A 156 -9.09 6.65 13.48
CA SER A 156 -8.34 6.75 14.75
C SER A 156 -9.11 7.39 15.90
N SER A 157 -10.19 8.12 15.63
CA SER A 157 -11.10 8.64 16.64
C SER A 157 -11.98 7.58 17.33
N ARG A 158 -11.97 6.34 16.81
CA ARG A 158 -12.77 5.22 17.35
C ARG A 158 -11.88 4.26 18.14
N TRP A 159 -12.14 4.06 19.41
CA TRP A 159 -11.39 3.10 20.24
C TRP A 159 -11.38 1.67 19.68
N SER A 160 -12.47 1.25 19.06
CA SER A 160 -12.56 -0.07 18.42
C SER A 160 -11.56 -0.27 17.27
N SER A 161 -11.22 0.80 16.55
CA SER A 161 -10.22 0.74 15.47
C SER A 161 -8.81 0.61 16.04
N LEU A 162 -8.52 1.33 17.12
CA LEU A 162 -7.22 1.25 17.79
C LEU A 162 -6.98 -0.12 18.43
N ALA A 163 -8.04 -0.80 18.88
CA ALA A 163 -7.95 -2.16 19.42
C ALA A 163 -7.45 -3.21 18.38
N ASP A 164 -7.48 -2.89 17.10
CA ASP A 164 -6.98 -3.76 16.03
C ASP A 164 -5.50 -3.53 15.69
N VAL A 165 -4.84 -2.51 16.26
CA VAL A 165 -3.40 -2.25 16.04
C VAL A 165 -2.53 -3.49 16.29
N PRO A 166 -2.71 -4.29 17.35
CA PRO A 166 -1.91 -5.50 17.56
C PRO A 166 -2.08 -6.55 16.47
N LYS A 167 -3.24 -6.61 15.82
CA LYS A 167 -3.47 -7.53 14.68
C LYS A 167 -2.69 -7.08 13.45
N VAL A 168 -2.73 -5.78 13.16
CA VAL A 168 -1.95 -5.19 12.05
C VAL A 168 -0.46 -5.36 12.28
N GLN A 169 0.00 -5.15 13.50
CA GLN A 169 1.39 -5.37 13.87
C GLN A 169 1.82 -6.82 13.62
N ALA A 170 1.04 -7.80 14.08
CA ALA A 170 1.32 -9.22 13.86
C ALA A 170 1.39 -9.58 12.37
N LEU A 171 0.50 -9.01 11.53
CA LEU A 171 0.55 -9.21 10.08
C LEU A 171 1.83 -8.64 9.46
N LEU A 172 2.25 -7.44 9.87
CA LEU A 172 3.46 -6.79 9.37
C LEU A 172 4.73 -7.51 9.83
N GLU A 173 4.76 -8.01 11.08
CA GLU A 173 5.85 -8.86 11.59
C GLU A 173 5.98 -10.15 10.75
N ALA A 174 4.86 -10.80 10.42
CA ALA A 174 4.87 -11.97 9.54
C ALA A 174 5.33 -11.62 8.10
N VAL A 175 5.01 -10.44 7.58
CA VAL A 175 5.56 -9.95 6.30
C VAL A 175 7.09 -9.86 6.37
N VAL A 176 7.63 -9.26 7.44
CA VAL A 176 9.07 -9.13 7.66
C VAL A 176 9.74 -10.50 7.80
N GLU A 177 9.14 -11.45 8.52
CA GLU A 177 9.65 -12.82 8.65
C GLU A 177 9.69 -13.57 7.31
N LEU A 178 8.70 -13.34 6.42
CA LEU A 178 8.64 -14.00 5.12
C LEU A 178 9.59 -13.35 4.10
N ASP A 179 9.67 -12.03 4.09
CA ASP A 179 10.51 -11.24 3.18
C ASP A 179 10.62 -9.79 3.68
N GLU A 180 11.67 -9.47 4.41
CA GLU A 180 11.85 -8.12 4.98
C GLU A 180 12.06 -7.03 3.93
N ASP A 181 12.55 -7.38 2.72
CA ASP A 181 12.80 -6.44 1.62
C ASP A 181 11.55 -6.21 0.74
N TYR A 182 10.46 -6.93 1.01
CA TYR A 182 9.23 -6.80 0.22
C TYR A 182 8.75 -5.35 0.17
N ASP A 183 8.44 -4.88 -1.05
CA ASP A 183 8.01 -3.50 -1.33
C ASP A 183 8.96 -2.45 -0.71
N HIS A 184 10.28 -2.66 -0.91
CA HIS A 184 11.34 -1.77 -0.43
C HIS A 184 11.38 -1.62 1.11
N GLY A 185 11.09 -2.68 1.84
CA GLY A 185 11.10 -2.67 3.30
C GLY A 185 9.97 -1.86 3.94
N GLN A 186 8.87 -1.64 3.20
CA GLN A 186 7.77 -0.79 3.67
C GLN A 186 7.08 -1.32 4.93
N ALA A 187 7.10 -2.64 5.18
CA ALA A 187 6.56 -3.21 6.42
C ALA A 187 7.29 -2.67 7.66
N HIS A 188 8.61 -2.46 7.57
CA HIS A 188 9.38 -1.82 8.63
C HIS A 188 8.96 -0.37 8.88
N VAL A 189 8.58 0.41 7.85
CA VAL A 189 8.07 1.77 8.04
C VAL A 189 6.79 1.74 8.89
N TYR A 190 5.85 0.85 8.58
CA TYR A 190 4.62 0.71 9.37
C TYR A 190 4.89 0.26 10.80
N LEU A 191 5.80 -0.70 11.01
CA LEU A 191 6.19 -1.15 12.36
C LEU A 191 6.88 -0.02 13.13
N GLY A 192 7.72 0.78 12.47
CA GLY A 192 8.30 1.98 13.06
C GLY A 192 7.24 2.96 13.54
N VAL A 193 6.26 3.28 12.68
CA VAL A 193 5.15 4.17 13.03
C VAL A 193 4.35 3.61 14.21
N ILE A 194 3.99 2.32 14.21
CA ILE A 194 3.21 1.70 15.31
C ILE A 194 3.95 1.81 16.63
N ASN A 195 5.24 1.50 16.68
CA ASN A 195 6.03 1.52 17.91
C ASN A 195 6.38 2.94 18.40
N ALA A 196 6.29 3.96 17.51
CA ALA A 196 6.49 5.38 17.86
C ALA A 196 5.20 6.12 18.23
N GLN A 197 4.05 5.44 18.39
CA GLN A 197 2.77 6.11 18.71
C GLN A 197 2.71 6.65 20.15
N LEU A 198 3.41 6.02 21.07
CA LEU A 198 3.36 6.34 22.49
C LEU A 198 4.78 6.50 23.07
N PRO A 199 4.98 7.39 24.06
CA PRO A 199 6.22 7.45 24.81
C PRO A 199 6.39 6.20 25.70
N PRO A 200 7.62 5.90 26.15
CA PRO A 200 7.90 4.73 27.00
C PRO A 200 7.05 4.67 28.26
N SER A 201 6.76 5.84 28.86
CA SER A 201 5.92 5.96 30.06
C SER A 201 4.49 5.48 29.85
N MET A 202 4.04 5.38 28.60
CA MET A 202 2.71 4.91 28.21
C MET A 202 2.74 3.57 27.48
N GLY A 203 3.84 2.84 27.55
CA GLY A 203 4.00 1.53 26.94
C GLY A 203 4.46 1.55 25.46
N GLY A 204 4.94 2.67 24.98
CA GLY A 204 5.56 2.76 23.65
C GLY A 204 7.00 2.19 23.63
N HIS A 205 7.47 1.85 22.45
CA HIS A 205 8.79 1.25 22.23
C HIS A 205 9.59 2.05 21.18
N PRO A 206 10.02 3.29 21.51
CA PRO A 206 10.71 4.15 20.53
C PRO A 206 12.07 3.57 20.06
N ASP A 207 12.76 2.79 20.87
CA ASP A 207 13.95 2.06 20.51
C ASP A 207 13.70 1.03 19.39
N VAL A 208 12.59 0.28 19.49
CA VAL A 208 12.12 -0.65 18.46
C VAL A 208 11.68 0.12 17.21
N ALA A 209 10.98 1.24 17.37
CA ALA A 209 10.59 2.11 16.26
C ALA A 209 11.80 2.60 15.47
N ARG A 210 12.83 3.08 16.18
CA ARG A 210 14.10 3.51 15.59
C ARG A 210 14.73 2.42 14.75
N ALA A 211 14.87 1.22 15.32
CA ALA A 211 15.48 0.09 14.63
C ALA A 211 14.73 -0.26 13.32
N HIS A 212 13.41 -0.22 13.34
CA HIS A 212 12.59 -0.44 12.16
C HIS A 212 12.77 0.65 11.09
N PHE A 213 12.78 1.93 11.46
CA PHE A 213 13.01 3.01 10.49
C PHE A 213 14.40 2.94 9.87
N GLU A 214 15.44 2.71 10.67
CA GLU A 214 16.82 2.55 10.18
C GLU A 214 16.92 1.35 9.23
N ARG A 215 16.24 0.24 9.55
CA ARG A 215 16.20 -0.94 8.68
C ARG A 215 15.47 -0.69 7.36
N ALA A 216 14.34 0.02 7.37
CA ALA A 216 13.64 0.41 6.15
C ALA A 216 14.51 1.29 5.22
N ILE A 217 15.26 2.22 5.80
CA ILE A 217 16.18 3.09 5.06
C ILE A 217 17.32 2.25 4.45
N GLU A 218 17.88 1.31 5.21
CA GLU A 218 18.94 0.41 4.73
C GLU A 218 18.45 -0.47 3.57
N LEU A 219 17.34 -1.20 3.74
CA LEU A 219 16.75 -2.10 2.73
C LEU A 219 16.43 -1.36 1.43
N SER A 220 15.85 -0.17 1.53
CA SER A 220 15.58 0.67 0.36
C SER A 220 16.81 1.40 -0.18
N LYS A 221 17.98 1.26 0.43
CA LYS A 221 19.21 2.03 0.12
C LYS A 221 18.93 3.55 0.13
N GLY A 222 18.04 4.00 1.02
CA GLY A 222 17.59 5.38 1.13
C GLY A 222 16.65 5.85 0.02
N HIS A 223 16.22 4.98 -0.89
CA HIS A 223 15.32 5.33 -2.00
C HIS A 223 13.86 5.48 -1.61
N ASN A 224 13.42 4.86 -0.52
CA ASN A 224 12.08 5.05 0.04
C ASN A 224 12.06 6.28 0.94
N LEU A 225 11.74 7.45 0.38
CA LEU A 225 11.78 8.72 1.10
C LEU A 225 10.73 8.82 2.20
N ILE A 226 9.61 8.10 2.07
CA ILE A 226 8.57 8.02 3.12
C ILE A 226 9.16 7.47 4.43
N ALA A 227 10.10 6.54 4.38
CA ALA A 227 10.74 6.01 5.59
C ALA A 227 11.41 7.12 6.43
N LYS A 228 12.11 8.06 5.77
CA LYS A 228 12.75 9.20 6.43
C LYS A 228 11.72 10.22 6.94
N VAL A 229 10.68 10.48 6.16
CA VAL A 229 9.60 11.41 6.58
C VAL A 229 8.87 10.87 7.81
N GLU A 230 8.50 9.58 7.81
CA GLU A 230 7.82 8.97 8.97
C GLU A 230 8.73 8.88 10.19
N TYR A 231 10.03 8.61 9.98
CA TYR A 231 11.02 8.63 11.06
C TYR A 231 11.12 10.01 11.71
N ALA A 232 11.19 11.07 10.89
CA ALA A 232 11.19 12.45 11.39
C ALA A 232 9.87 12.79 12.10
N ARG A 233 8.74 12.54 11.44
CA ARG A 233 7.41 12.94 11.92
C ARG A 233 6.98 12.23 13.20
N THR A 234 7.31 10.95 13.35
CA THR A 234 6.86 10.15 14.50
C THR A 234 7.94 10.02 15.56
N TYR A 235 9.05 9.36 15.26
CA TYR A 235 10.09 9.09 16.24
C TYR A 235 10.84 10.35 16.70
N ALA A 236 11.39 11.15 15.77
CA ALA A 236 12.21 12.30 16.16
C ALA A 236 11.39 13.33 16.95
N ARG A 237 10.14 13.55 16.57
CA ARG A 237 9.20 14.38 17.34
C ARG A 237 8.87 13.77 18.72
N LEU A 238 8.66 12.44 18.80
CA LEU A 238 8.37 11.75 20.05
C LEU A 238 9.50 11.87 21.08
N VAL A 239 10.77 11.76 20.63
CA VAL A 239 11.96 11.86 21.50
C VAL A 239 12.52 13.28 21.60
N PHE A 240 11.85 14.24 20.97
CA PHE A 240 12.23 15.66 20.94
C PHE A 240 13.63 15.91 20.36
N ASP A 241 14.02 15.17 19.30
CA ASP A 241 15.31 15.26 18.60
C ASP A 241 15.16 16.10 17.32
N ARG A 242 15.31 17.43 17.44
CA ARG A 242 15.24 18.39 16.32
C ARG A 242 16.32 18.12 15.28
N ASP A 243 17.54 17.80 15.71
CA ASP A 243 18.66 17.61 14.79
C ASP A 243 18.41 16.40 13.87
N LEU A 244 17.92 15.32 14.42
CA LEU A 244 17.52 14.14 13.65
C LEU A 244 16.37 14.46 12.70
N HIS A 245 15.31 15.13 13.20
CA HIS A 245 14.14 15.54 12.43
C HIS A 245 14.55 16.35 11.20
N ASP A 246 15.25 17.44 11.40
CA ASP A 246 15.63 18.37 10.32
C ASP A 246 16.62 17.75 9.35
N ARG A 247 17.56 16.94 9.83
CA ARG A 247 18.52 16.23 8.97
C ARG A 247 17.82 15.27 8.03
N LEU A 248 16.92 14.42 8.54
CA LEU A 248 16.16 13.45 7.73
C LEU A 248 15.32 14.16 6.64
N LEU A 249 14.65 15.24 7.00
CA LEU A 249 13.81 15.98 6.05
C LEU A 249 14.65 16.72 4.98
N LYS A 250 15.79 17.29 5.35
CA LYS A 250 16.74 17.89 4.38
C LYS A 250 17.28 16.83 3.40
N GLU A 251 17.60 15.62 3.89
CA GLU A 251 17.99 14.52 3.03
C GLU A 251 16.88 14.12 2.03
N VAL A 252 15.60 14.13 2.47
CA VAL A 252 14.44 13.87 1.60
C VAL A 252 14.34 14.91 0.49
N LEU A 253 14.50 16.19 0.83
CA LEU A 253 14.42 17.27 -0.16
C LEU A 253 15.58 17.26 -1.18
N ALA A 254 16.76 16.81 -0.76
CA ALA A 254 17.94 16.70 -1.63
C ALA A 254 17.92 15.46 -2.55
N ALA A 255 17.08 14.47 -2.27
CA ALA A 255 17.05 13.20 -2.99
C ALA A 255 16.34 13.32 -4.34
N ASN A 256 16.73 12.45 -5.30
CA ASN A 256 15.97 12.28 -6.54
C ASN A 256 14.71 11.45 -6.25
N PRO A 257 13.49 11.98 -6.46
CA PRO A 257 12.26 11.23 -6.19
C PRO A 257 11.96 10.15 -7.24
N ARG A 258 12.61 10.19 -8.40
CA ARG A 258 12.35 9.28 -9.53
C ARG A 258 12.98 7.90 -9.29
N VAL A 259 12.24 7.05 -8.62
CA VAL A 259 12.60 5.66 -8.37
C VAL A 259 11.45 4.76 -8.81
N ASN A 260 11.75 3.72 -9.57
CA ASN A 260 10.71 2.82 -10.08
C ASN A 260 9.88 2.23 -8.93
N GLY A 261 8.57 2.35 -9.03
CA GLY A 261 7.62 1.91 -8.00
C GLY A 261 7.48 2.84 -6.79
N LEU A 262 8.32 3.88 -6.65
CA LEU A 262 8.33 4.81 -5.53
C LEU A 262 8.15 6.27 -5.93
N THR A 263 8.07 6.59 -7.23
CA THR A 263 8.11 7.99 -7.69
C THR A 263 7.00 8.83 -7.07
N LEU A 264 5.74 8.38 -7.11
CA LEU A 264 4.62 9.13 -6.54
C LEU A 264 4.77 9.33 -5.03
N SER A 265 5.09 8.27 -4.29
CA SER A 265 5.28 8.35 -2.84
C SER A 265 6.46 9.26 -2.47
N ASN A 266 7.54 9.24 -3.24
CA ASN A 266 8.69 10.09 -3.01
C ASN A 266 8.41 11.58 -3.28
N VAL A 267 7.63 11.90 -4.33
CA VAL A 267 7.19 13.29 -4.57
C VAL A 267 6.31 13.78 -3.42
N ILE A 268 5.38 12.94 -2.94
CA ILE A 268 4.54 13.26 -1.78
C ILE A 268 5.41 13.41 -0.51
N ALA A 269 6.41 12.55 -0.34
CA ALA A 269 7.36 12.65 0.78
C ALA A 269 8.09 14.00 0.78
N GLN A 270 8.54 14.50 -0.39
CA GLN A 270 9.15 15.81 -0.50
C GLN A 270 8.19 16.96 -0.16
N GLN A 271 6.93 16.87 -0.60
CA GLN A 271 5.91 17.86 -0.22
C GLN A 271 5.68 17.86 1.31
N GLN A 272 5.60 16.68 1.93
CA GLN A 272 5.47 16.58 3.39
C GLN A 272 6.70 17.08 4.12
N ALA A 273 7.90 16.80 3.61
CA ALA A 273 9.15 17.27 4.21
C ALA A 273 9.24 18.81 4.23
N HIS A 274 8.77 19.50 3.19
CA HIS A 274 8.68 20.96 3.18
C HIS A 274 7.78 21.48 4.30
N ILE A 275 6.61 20.89 4.49
CA ILE A 275 5.66 21.28 5.53
C ILE A 275 6.28 21.06 6.92
N LEU A 276 6.81 19.85 7.17
CA LEU A 276 7.37 19.47 8.47
C LEU A 276 8.59 20.34 8.86
N LEU A 277 9.43 20.72 7.90
CA LEU A 277 10.56 21.62 8.15
C LEU A 277 10.10 23.05 8.46
N ALA A 278 9.04 23.53 7.79
CA ALA A 278 8.49 24.85 8.09
C ALA A 278 7.88 24.92 9.51
N GLU A 279 7.37 23.79 10.03
CA GLU A 279 6.83 23.68 11.37
C GLU A 279 7.88 23.36 12.45
N SER A 280 9.14 23.08 12.06
CA SER A 280 10.16 22.54 12.97
C SER A 280 10.47 23.49 14.13
N GLU A 281 10.66 24.79 13.85
CA GLU A 281 10.99 25.78 14.86
C GLU A 281 9.87 25.85 15.91
N GLU A 282 8.64 26.04 15.47
CA GLU A 282 7.46 26.11 16.35
C GLU A 282 7.30 24.83 17.20
N TYR A 283 7.48 23.64 16.58
CA TYR A 283 7.29 22.36 17.27
C TYR A 283 8.34 22.09 18.36
N PHE A 284 9.60 22.48 18.14
CA PHE A 284 10.71 22.16 19.05
C PHE A 284 11.09 23.31 19.99
N GLU A 285 10.43 24.46 19.94
CA GLU A 285 10.63 25.59 20.85
C GLU A 285 9.59 25.64 22.00
N GLU A 286 8.50 24.87 21.89
CA GLU A 286 7.53 24.66 22.96
C GLU A 286 7.98 23.57 23.94
#